data_3f58b1c97f406afd40f2a07ca8e93135
#
_entry.id   3f58b1c97f406afd40f2a07ca8e93135
#
_cell.length_a   1.000
_cell.length_b   1.000
_cell.length_c   1.000
_cell.angle_alpha   90.00
_cell.angle_beta   90.00
_cell.angle_gamma   90.00
#
_symmetry.space_group_name_H-M   'P 1'
#
loop_
_entity.id
_entity.type
_entity.pdbx_description
1 polymer ?
#
loop_
_entity_poly.entity_id
_entity_poly.type
_entity_poly.pdbx_seq_one_letter_code
_entity_poly.pdbx_strand_id
1 'polypeptide(L)'
;IIGFVVAGIGLVIAPFLPYLVKQPEGVTLRDLTLYYLIFLFNTVSSYFVAYKYSLVNAEQKNYIQTNIITVTKMITVTLQIIVILTTGNFYAYLLTAATVELLQKIFVSRYLNNMYPYLKEKDIKPLTKEEVGEVVKKTKALVLHKVGDVARLQTDAMIISGFINVTLSGIVDNYNLVISSVSNFVNII
;
A
#
# COMPACT_ATOMS: atom_id res chain seq x y z
N ILE A 1 5.16 -8.55 -12.92
CA ILE A 1 6.61 -8.21 -12.89
C ILE A 1 6.88 -7.24 -11.74
N ILE A 2 6.23 -6.06 -11.67
CA ILE A 2 6.51 -5.03 -10.65
C ILE A 2 6.40 -5.58 -9.21
N GLY A 3 5.36 -6.34 -8.90
CA GLY A 3 5.18 -6.95 -7.58
C GLY A 3 6.35 -7.86 -7.16
N PHE A 4 6.91 -8.63 -8.11
CA PHE A 4 8.08 -9.47 -7.83
C PHE A 4 9.37 -8.66 -7.61
N VAL A 5 9.52 -7.56 -8.35
CA VAL A 5 10.65 -6.64 -8.15
C VAL A 5 10.58 -6.00 -6.77
N VAL A 6 9.39 -5.52 -6.37
CA VAL A 6 9.17 -4.95 -5.04
C VAL A 6 9.39 -5.97 -3.94
N ALA A 7 8.92 -7.22 -4.14
CA ALA A 7 9.19 -8.31 -3.20
C ALA A 7 10.69 -8.58 -3.06
N GLY A 8 11.42 -8.66 -4.17
CA GLY A 8 12.87 -8.89 -4.16
C GLY A 8 13.63 -7.78 -3.43
N ILE A 9 13.35 -6.52 -3.76
CA ILE A 9 13.96 -5.37 -3.08
C ILE A 9 13.61 -5.37 -1.60
N GLY A 10 12.34 -5.60 -1.26
CA GLY A 10 11.90 -5.65 0.13
C GLY A 10 12.57 -6.76 0.94
N LEU A 11 12.75 -7.93 0.38
CA LEU A 11 13.47 -9.03 1.03
C LEU A 11 14.95 -8.73 1.22
N VAL A 12 15.59 -8.03 0.29
CA VAL A 12 16.99 -7.57 0.43
C VAL A 12 17.12 -6.52 1.54
N ILE A 13 16.12 -5.67 1.72
CA ILE A 13 16.12 -4.64 2.79
C ILE A 13 15.86 -5.25 4.17
N ALA A 14 15.12 -6.36 4.28
CA ALA A 14 14.76 -6.98 5.55
C ALA A 14 15.91 -7.16 6.55
N PRO A 15 17.10 -7.68 6.17
CA PRO A 15 18.23 -7.81 7.09
C PRO A 15 18.85 -6.47 7.53
N PHE A 16 18.59 -5.39 6.80
CA PHE A 16 19.10 -4.05 7.12
C PHE A 16 18.17 -3.25 8.04
N LEU A 17 17.00 -3.77 8.37
CA LEU A 17 16.04 -3.10 9.26
C LEU A 17 16.64 -2.59 10.57
N PRO A 18 17.53 -3.33 11.27
CA PRO A 18 18.14 -2.85 12.51
C PRO A 18 18.99 -1.58 12.35
N TYR A 19 19.51 -1.35 11.14
CA TYR A 19 20.30 -0.16 10.81
C TYR A 19 19.44 1.02 10.34
N LEU A 20 18.26 0.73 9.78
CA LEU A 20 17.35 1.73 9.22
C LEU A 20 16.37 2.29 10.26
N VAL A 21 16.02 1.47 11.27
CA VAL A 21 14.98 1.80 12.24
C VAL A 21 15.50 1.53 13.66
N LYS A 22 15.46 2.53 14.52
CA LYS A 22 15.74 2.32 15.94
C LYS A 22 14.66 1.46 16.58
N GLN A 23 15.09 0.36 17.18
CA GLN A 23 14.20 -0.61 17.79
C GLN A 23 13.36 0.04 18.91
N PRO A 24 12.03 -0.06 18.87
CA PRO A 24 11.17 0.42 19.96
C PRO A 24 11.40 -0.39 21.24
N GLU A 25 11.21 0.23 22.40
CA GLU A 25 11.25 -0.47 23.67
C GLU A 25 10.18 -1.57 23.72
N GLY A 26 10.58 -2.77 24.15
CA GLY A 26 9.67 -3.92 24.25
C GLY A 26 9.39 -4.70 22.96
N VAL A 27 9.97 -4.30 21.83
CA VAL A 27 9.83 -5.02 20.54
C VAL A 27 11.16 -5.70 20.21
N THR A 28 11.13 -7.02 19.96
CA THR A 28 12.33 -7.75 19.52
C THR A 28 12.63 -7.52 18.04
N LEU A 29 13.89 -7.72 17.63
CA LEU A 29 14.27 -7.65 16.20
C LEU A 29 13.48 -8.65 15.35
N ARG A 30 13.15 -9.81 15.92
CA ARG A 30 12.32 -10.81 15.27
C ARG A 30 10.91 -10.29 15.01
N ASP A 31 10.31 -9.61 15.99
CA ASP A 31 8.98 -9.03 15.86
C ASP A 31 8.96 -7.95 14.80
N LEU A 32 9.97 -7.06 14.82
CA LEU A 32 10.12 -5.99 13.83
C LEU A 32 10.21 -6.57 12.39
N THR A 33 11.00 -7.63 12.22
CA THR A 33 11.14 -8.31 10.92
C THR A 33 9.83 -8.95 10.48
N LEU A 34 9.10 -9.61 11.39
CA LEU A 34 7.81 -10.21 11.07
C LEU A 34 6.76 -9.16 10.71
N TYR A 35 6.70 -8.04 11.44
CA TYR A 35 5.82 -6.91 11.08
C TYR A 35 6.14 -6.39 9.70
N TYR A 36 7.41 -6.17 9.41
CA TYR A 36 7.85 -5.74 8.08
C TYR A 36 7.44 -6.71 6.98
N LEU A 37 7.60 -8.02 7.18
CA LEU A 37 7.23 -9.04 6.20
C LEU A 37 5.70 -9.06 5.94
N ILE A 38 4.88 -8.86 6.98
CA ILE A 38 3.42 -8.75 6.82
C ILE A 38 3.07 -7.53 5.96
N PHE A 39 3.68 -6.36 6.22
CA PHE A 39 3.48 -5.16 5.41
C PHE A 39 4.01 -5.34 3.99
N LEU A 40 5.18 -5.94 3.82
CA LEU A 40 5.74 -6.25 2.50
C LEU A 40 4.81 -7.14 1.68
N PHE A 41 4.32 -8.22 2.28
CA PHE A 41 3.36 -9.12 1.65
C PHE A 41 2.09 -8.38 1.21
N ASN A 42 1.56 -7.53 2.08
CA ASN A 42 0.38 -6.73 1.78
C ASN A 42 0.63 -5.76 0.62
N THR A 43 1.77 -5.08 0.63
CA THR A 43 2.20 -4.18 -0.46
C THR A 43 2.35 -4.94 -1.78
N VAL A 44 3.08 -6.05 -1.79
CA VAL A 44 3.29 -6.88 -2.98
C VAL A 44 1.97 -7.37 -3.55
N SER A 45 1.07 -7.85 -2.69
CA SER A 45 -0.24 -8.36 -3.11
C SER A 45 -1.12 -7.28 -3.75
N SER A 46 -0.94 -6.00 -3.41
CA SER A 46 -1.69 -4.90 -4.03
C SER A 46 -1.38 -4.71 -5.51
N TYR A 47 -0.16 -5.02 -5.95
CA TYR A 47 0.23 -4.90 -7.35
C TYR A 47 -0.51 -5.87 -8.28
N PHE A 48 -1.01 -7.00 -7.75
CA PHE A 48 -1.80 -7.95 -8.56
C PHE A 48 -3.18 -7.40 -8.94
N VAL A 49 -3.65 -6.35 -8.28
CA VAL A 49 -4.97 -5.75 -8.55
C VAL A 49 -4.85 -4.31 -9.09
N ALA A 50 -3.68 -3.68 -8.93
CA ALA A 50 -3.46 -2.28 -9.29
C ALA A 50 -3.80 -1.97 -10.77
N TYR A 51 -3.40 -2.85 -11.70
CA TYR A 51 -3.69 -2.65 -13.12
C TYR A 51 -5.18 -2.66 -13.44
N LYS A 52 -6.00 -3.39 -12.66
CA LYS A 52 -7.46 -3.43 -12.82
C LYS A 52 -8.10 -2.13 -12.36
N TYR A 53 -7.62 -1.57 -11.27
CA TYR A 53 -8.05 -0.25 -10.83
C TYR A 53 -7.67 0.84 -11.83
N SER A 54 -6.54 0.71 -12.54
CA SER A 54 -6.18 1.65 -13.59
C SER A 54 -7.21 1.70 -14.72
N LEU A 55 -7.87 0.59 -15.04
CA LEU A 55 -8.97 0.56 -16.03
C LEU A 55 -10.19 1.33 -15.52
N VAL A 56 -10.58 1.07 -14.27
CA VAL A 56 -11.70 1.77 -13.62
C VAL A 56 -11.46 3.28 -13.61
N ASN A 57 -10.21 3.69 -13.32
CA ASN A 57 -9.79 5.08 -13.31
C ASN A 57 -9.79 5.70 -14.72
N ALA A 58 -9.34 4.96 -15.72
CA ALA A 58 -9.36 5.40 -17.12
C ALA A 58 -10.79 5.63 -17.63
N GLU A 59 -11.77 4.86 -17.16
CA GLU A 59 -13.19 5.04 -17.46
C GLU A 59 -13.89 6.08 -16.56
N GLN A 60 -13.16 6.82 -15.72
CA GLN A 60 -13.69 7.81 -14.77
C GLN A 60 -14.67 7.20 -13.74
N LYS A 61 -14.58 5.90 -13.47
CA LYS A 61 -15.41 5.17 -12.51
C LYS A 61 -14.73 5.02 -11.15
N ASN A 62 -13.93 6.02 -10.73
CA ASN A 62 -13.17 6.02 -9.48
C ASN A 62 -14.02 5.72 -8.25
N TYR A 63 -15.32 6.05 -8.28
CA TYR A 63 -16.24 5.77 -7.20
C TYR A 63 -16.29 4.29 -6.82
N ILE A 64 -16.10 3.38 -7.78
CA ILE A 64 -16.07 1.93 -7.52
C ILE A 64 -14.88 1.59 -6.61
N GLN A 65 -13.70 2.07 -6.96
CA GLN A 65 -12.48 1.88 -6.16
C GLN A 65 -12.65 2.50 -4.77
N THR A 66 -13.09 3.75 -4.72
CA THR A 66 -13.29 4.49 -3.46
C THR A 66 -14.27 3.79 -2.54
N ASN A 67 -15.43 3.35 -3.04
CA ASN A 67 -16.43 2.64 -2.25
C ASN A 67 -15.89 1.33 -1.69
N ILE A 68 -15.22 0.53 -2.51
CA ILE A 68 -14.64 -0.76 -2.07
C ILE A 68 -13.59 -0.51 -0.98
N ILE A 69 -12.68 0.44 -1.19
CA ILE A 69 -11.64 0.77 -0.20
C ILE A 69 -12.28 1.28 1.10
N THR A 70 -13.26 2.17 1.02
CA THR A 70 -13.94 2.73 2.20
C THR A 70 -14.63 1.65 3.01
N VAL A 71 -15.44 0.80 2.38
CA VAL A 71 -16.14 -0.30 3.07
C VAL A 71 -15.14 -1.27 3.68
N THR A 72 -14.11 -1.65 2.93
CA THR A 72 -13.05 -2.51 3.46
C THR A 72 -12.36 -1.89 4.66
N LYS A 73 -12.04 -0.60 4.59
CA LYS A 73 -11.40 0.12 5.71
C LYS A 73 -12.27 0.13 6.96
N MET A 74 -13.57 0.38 6.81
CA MET A 74 -14.52 0.32 7.93
C MET A 74 -14.55 -1.07 8.56
N ILE A 75 -14.64 -2.13 7.76
CA ILE A 75 -14.60 -3.52 8.24
C ILE A 75 -13.27 -3.81 8.96
N THR A 76 -12.16 -3.44 8.33
CA THR A 76 -10.82 -3.67 8.91
C THR A 76 -10.67 -3.00 10.26
N VAL A 77 -11.00 -1.72 10.38
CA VAL A 77 -10.87 -0.96 11.63
C VAL A 77 -11.76 -1.54 12.71
N THR A 78 -13.01 -1.87 12.38
CA THR A 78 -13.94 -2.49 13.34
C THR A 78 -13.39 -3.83 13.87
N LEU A 79 -12.93 -4.70 12.97
CA LEU A 79 -12.35 -5.99 13.38
C LEU A 79 -11.06 -5.82 14.16
N GLN A 80 -10.20 -4.88 13.79
CA GLN A 80 -8.96 -4.58 14.50
C GLN A 80 -9.22 -4.09 15.93
N ILE A 81 -10.24 -3.22 16.13
CA ILE A 81 -10.64 -2.78 17.47
C ILE A 81 -11.12 -3.98 18.31
N ILE A 82 -11.98 -4.82 17.76
CA ILE A 82 -12.46 -6.02 18.46
C ILE A 82 -11.30 -6.92 18.83
N VAL A 83 -10.40 -7.22 17.88
CA VAL A 83 -9.27 -8.12 18.10
C VAL A 83 -8.31 -7.56 19.13
N ILE A 84 -7.97 -6.28 19.10
CA ILE A 84 -7.03 -5.72 20.10
C ILE A 84 -7.62 -5.67 21.49
N LEU A 85 -8.92 -5.37 21.62
CA LEU A 85 -9.61 -5.33 22.90
C LEU A 85 -9.79 -6.73 23.50
N THR A 86 -9.97 -7.76 22.69
CA THR A 86 -10.20 -9.14 23.17
C THR A 86 -8.92 -9.92 23.40
N THR A 87 -7.89 -9.70 22.59
CA THR A 87 -6.66 -10.49 22.63
C THR A 87 -5.45 -9.74 23.19
N GLY A 88 -5.44 -8.42 23.14
CA GLY A 88 -4.27 -7.61 23.48
C GLY A 88 -3.03 -7.88 22.60
N ASN A 89 -3.18 -8.67 21.53
CA ASN A 89 -2.09 -9.18 20.72
C ASN A 89 -1.93 -8.38 19.43
N PHE A 90 -0.79 -7.71 19.30
CA PHE A 90 -0.48 -6.88 18.13
C PHE A 90 -0.28 -7.71 16.85
N TYR A 91 0.18 -8.94 16.93
CA TYR A 91 0.24 -9.83 15.75
C TYR A 91 -1.15 -10.15 15.21
N ALA A 92 -2.10 -10.47 16.10
CA ALA A 92 -3.49 -10.73 15.70
C ALA A 92 -4.10 -9.49 15.03
N TYR A 93 -3.83 -8.31 15.56
CA TYR A 93 -4.22 -7.02 14.98
C TYR A 93 -3.69 -6.85 13.55
N LEU A 94 -2.39 -7.08 13.31
CA LEU A 94 -1.78 -6.95 11.98
C LEU A 94 -2.29 -8.01 11.00
N LEU A 95 -2.42 -9.27 11.45
CA LEU A 95 -2.92 -10.36 10.63
C LEU A 95 -4.38 -10.14 10.22
N THR A 96 -5.19 -9.55 11.10
CA THR A 96 -6.58 -9.19 10.78
C THR A 96 -6.62 -8.21 9.59
N ALA A 97 -5.82 -7.15 9.64
CA ALA A 97 -5.72 -6.20 8.52
C ALA A 97 -5.27 -6.89 7.23
N ALA A 98 -4.16 -7.63 7.29
CA ALA A 98 -3.61 -8.33 6.14
C ALA A 98 -4.61 -9.32 5.52
N THR A 99 -5.37 -10.03 6.34
CA THR A 99 -6.39 -10.99 5.89
C THR A 99 -7.55 -10.29 5.21
N VAL A 100 -8.11 -9.24 5.82
CA VAL A 100 -9.23 -8.50 5.25
C VAL A 100 -8.84 -7.85 3.91
N GLU A 101 -7.65 -7.26 3.85
CA GLU A 101 -7.16 -6.65 2.61
C GLU A 101 -6.85 -7.69 1.52
N LEU A 102 -6.37 -8.88 1.89
CA LEU A 102 -6.19 -9.99 0.94
C LEU A 102 -7.53 -10.46 0.37
N LEU A 103 -8.54 -10.63 1.23
CA LEU A 103 -9.89 -11.00 0.80
C LEU A 103 -10.50 -9.93 -0.12
N GLN A 104 -10.30 -8.66 0.21
CA GLN A 104 -10.70 -7.54 -0.65
C GLN A 104 -10.05 -7.62 -2.03
N LYS A 105 -8.75 -7.89 -2.11
CA LYS A 105 -8.02 -8.02 -3.38
C LYS A 105 -8.56 -9.18 -4.22
N ILE A 106 -8.87 -10.30 -3.59
CA ILE A 106 -9.50 -11.45 -4.26
C ILE A 106 -10.90 -11.08 -4.79
N PHE A 107 -11.71 -10.43 -3.96
CA PHE A 107 -13.04 -9.96 -4.35
C PHE A 107 -12.96 -9.00 -5.54
N VAL A 108 -12.13 -7.96 -5.45
CA VAL A 108 -11.93 -6.96 -6.50
C VAL A 108 -11.46 -7.62 -7.80
N SER A 109 -10.52 -8.58 -7.69
CA SER A 109 -10.03 -9.30 -8.86
C SER A 109 -11.14 -10.05 -9.59
N ARG A 110 -12.06 -10.69 -8.84
CA ARG A 110 -13.21 -11.39 -9.43
C ARG A 110 -14.25 -10.41 -9.98
N TYR A 111 -14.59 -9.40 -9.19
CA TYR A 111 -15.57 -8.38 -9.55
C TYR A 111 -15.20 -7.66 -10.86
N LEU A 112 -13.96 -7.16 -10.94
CA LEU A 112 -13.48 -6.45 -12.13
C LEU A 112 -13.28 -7.37 -13.34
N ASN A 113 -12.92 -8.64 -13.15
CA ASN A 113 -12.90 -9.61 -14.26
C ASN A 113 -14.28 -9.89 -14.85
N ASN A 114 -15.34 -9.76 -14.06
CA ASN A 114 -16.70 -9.90 -14.57
C ASN A 114 -17.19 -8.60 -15.20
N MET A 115 -16.77 -7.46 -14.69
CA MET A 115 -17.08 -6.14 -15.27
C MET A 115 -16.35 -5.90 -16.59
N TYR A 116 -15.11 -6.43 -16.71
CA TYR A 116 -14.25 -6.31 -17.88
C TYR A 116 -13.88 -7.71 -18.44
N PRO A 117 -14.79 -8.36 -19.22
CA PRO A 117 -14.57 -9.72 -19.70
C PRO A 117 -13.30 -9.89 -20.54
N TYR A 118 -12.90 -8.84 -21.28
CA TYR A 118 -11.69 -8.83 -22.11
C TYR A 118 -10.37 -9.02 -21.31
N LEU A 119 -10.40 -8.78 -19.98
CA LEU A 119 -9.24 -9.11 -19.12
C LEU A 119 -8.94 -10.61 -19.03
N LYS A 120 -9.90 -11.47 -19.46
CA LYS A 120 -9.75 -12.92 -19.50
C LYS A 120 -9.27 -13.43 -20.86
N GLU A 121 -9.27 -12.56 -21.87
CA GLU A 121 -8.81 -12.93 -23.21
C GLU A 121 -7.29 -13.18 -23.19
N LYS A 122 -6.89 -14.31 -23.77
CA LYS A 122 -5.49 -14.72 -23.84
C LYS A 122 -4.83 -14.32 -25.16
N ASP A 123 -5.62 -14.04 -26.18
CA ASP A 123 -5.16 -13.76 -27.55
C ASP A 123 -5.10 -12.24 -27.78
N ILE A 124 -4.18 -11.58 -27.05
CA ILE A 124 -4.00 -10.14 -27.15
C ILE A 124 -2.86 -9.86 -28.11
N LYS A 125 -3.11 -9.03 -29.14
CA LYS A 125 -2.05 -8.55 -30.02
C LYS A 125 -1.03 -7.74 -29.23
N PRO A 126 0.28 -8.02 -29.34
CA PRO A 126 1.29 -7.23 -28.68
C PRO A 126 1.31 -5.81 -29.24
N LEU A 127 1.58 -4.83 -28.37
CA LEU A 127 1.76 -3.44 -28.75
C LEU A 127 2.92 -3.29 -29.74
N THR A 128 2.81 -2.37 -30.68
CA THR A 128 3.90 -1.99 -31.57
C THR A 128 5.05 -1.33 -30.81
N LYS A 129 6.27 -1.37 -31.38
CA LYS A 129 7.43 -0.74 -30.75
C LYS A 129 7.25 0.77 -30.53
N GLU A 130 6.51 1.44 -31.39
CA GLU A 130 6.21 2.87 -31.27
C GLU A 130 5.28 3.15 -30.10
N GLU A 131 4.18 2.41 -29.97
CA GLU A 131 3.25 2.52 -28.85
C GLU A 131 3.93 2.23 -27.51
N VAL A 132 4.79 1.20 -27.44
CA VAL A 132 5.61 0.91 -26.26
C VAL A 132 6.54 2.09 -25.94
N GLY A 133 7.17 2.69 -26.96
CA GLY A 133 8.06 3.84 -26.81
C GLY A 133 7.34 5.06 -26.20
N GLU A 134 6.14 5.37 -26.68
CA GLU A 134 5.32 6.45 -26.12
C GLU A 134 4.91 6.19 -24.66
N VAL A 135 4.43 4.99 -24.36
CA VAL A 135 4.04 4.60 -23.00
C VAL A 135 5.25 4.72 -22.05
N VAL A 136 6.41 4.19 -22.44
CA VAL A 136 7.64 4.26 -21.64
C VAL A 136 8.07 5.70 -21.39
N LYS A 137 8.01 6.57 -22.42
CA LYS A 137 8.39 7.98 -22.28
C LYS A 137 7.49 8.72 -21.30
N LYS A 138 6.16 8.54 -21.42
CA LYS A 138 5.17 9.13 -20.51
C LYS A 138 5.33 8.59 -19.08
N THR A 139 5.53 7.27 -18.95
CA THR A 139 5.72 6.60 -17.66
C THR A 139 6.98 7.09 -16.94
N LYS A 140 8.11 7.27 -17.66
CA LYS A 140 9.34 7.79 -17.05
C LYS A 140 9.15 9.17 -16.42
N ALA A 141 8.45 10.07 -17.09
CA ALA A 141 8.18 11.40 -16.56
C ALA A 141 7.33 11.33 -15.27
N LEU A 142 6.28 10.49 -15.27
CA LEU A 142 5.43 10.28 -14.10
C LEU A 142 6.18 9.63 -12.93
N VAL A 143 7.06 8.68 -13.21
CA VAL A 143 7.89 8.02 -12.18
C VAL A 143 8.83 9.04 -11.52
N LEU A 144 9.52 9.88 -12.31
CA LEU A 144 10.40 10.92 -11.77
C LEU A 144 9.65 11.89 -10.85
N HIS A 145 8.46 12.34 -11.28
CA HIS A 145 7.60 13.19 -10.47
C HIS A 145 7.20 12.48 -9.17
N LYS A 146 6.79 11.21 -9.27
CA LYS A 146 6.35 10.44 -8.10
C LYS A 146 7.48 10.15 -7.13
N VAL A 147 8.69 9.89 -7.61
CA VAL A 147 9.89 9.74 -6.75
C VAL A 147 10.16 11.03 -5.97
N GLY A 148 10.04 12.20 -6.62
CA GLY A 148 10.16 13.48 -5.95
C GLY A 148 9.11 13.69 -4.85
N ASP A 149 7.84 13.38 -5.13
CA ASP A 149 6.76 13.44 -4.14
C ASP A 149 7.01 12.55 -2.93
N VAL A 150 7.37 11.28 -3.19
CA VAL A 150 7.64 10.30 -2.12
C VAL A 150 8.86 10.73 -1.31
N ALA A 151 9.94 11.17 -1.96
CA ALA A 151 11.12 11.66 -1.26
C ALA A 151 10.76 12.81 -0.32
N ARG A 152 9.96 13.78 -0.79
CA ARG A 152 9.53 14.92 0.02
C ARG A 152 8.65 14.54 1.20
N LEU A 153 7.70 13.61 1.01
CA LEU A 153 6.69 13.29 2.02
C LEU A 153 7.14 12.23 3.02
N GLN A 154 8.06 11.34 2.63
CA GLN A 154 8.45 10.20 3.45
C GLN A 154 9.83 10.38 4.12
N THR A 155 10.62 11.36 3.68
CA THR A 155 11.96 11.59 4.26
C THR A 155 11.88 11.93 5.74
N ASP A 156 10.91 12.74 6.16
CA ASP A 156 10.76 13.14 7.57
C ASP A 156 10.51 11.92 8.46
N ALA A 157 9.60 11.03 8.07
CA ALA A 157 9.32 9.81 8.82
C ALA A 157 10.55 8.89 8.90
N MET A 158 11.32 8.76 7.81
CA MET A 158 12.56 7.96 7.80
C MET A 158 13.64 8.57 8.70
N ILE A 159 13.82 9.88 8.68
CA ILE A 159 14.81 10.56 9.53
C ILE A 159 14.42 10.42 11.01
N ILE A 160 13.16 10.69 11.34
CA ILE A 160 12.70 10.61 12.73
C ILE A 160 12.81 9.17 13.25
N SER A 161 12.35 8.17 12.48
CA SER A 161 12.40 6.77 12.89
C SER A 161 13.80 6.20 12.98
N GLY A 162 14.71 6.63 12.10
CA GLY A 162 16.09 6.15 12.05
C GLY A 162 17.02 6.83 13.05
N PHE A 163 16.91 8.14 13.23
CA PHE A 163 17.85 8.91 14.06
C PHE A 163 17.34 9.20 15.48
N ILE A 164 16.02 9.28 15.68
CA ILE A 164 15.44 9.60 16.98
C ILE A 164 14.80 8.33 17.58
N ASN A 165 13.56 8.04 17.24
CA ASN A 165 12.87 6.79 17.57
C ASN A 165 11.55 6.63 16.78
N VAL A 166 11.06 5.39 16.72
CA VAL A 166 9.81 5.04 16.00
C VAL A 166 8.57 5.59 16.71
N THR A 167 8.59 5.69 18.03
CA THR A 167 7.46 6.23 18.81
C THR A 167 7.18 7.68 18.45
N LEU A 168 8.23 8.50 18.33
CA LEU A 168 8.09 9.90 17.92
C LEU A 168 7.59 10.00 16.47
N SER A 169 8.09 9.14 15.56
CA SER A 169 7.56 9.06 14.20
C SER A 169 6.06 8.77 14.19
N GLY A 170 5.59 7.81 14.99
CA GLY A 170 4.16 7.51 15.13
C GLY A 170 3.33 8.68 15.67
N ILE A 171 3.86 9.46 16.60
CA ILE A 171 3.19 10.67 17.10
C ILE A 171 3.06 11.71 15.98
N VAL A 172 4.13 11.97 15.25
CA VAL A 172 4.14 12.91 14.11
C VAL A 172 3.15 12.45 13.02
N ASP A 173 3.11 11.15 12.73
CA ASP A 173 2.19 10.58 11.74
C ASP A 173 0.72 10.75 12.17
N ASN A 174 0.40 10.63 13.45
CA ASN A 174 -0.94 10.93 13.99
C ASN A 174 -1.32 12.40 13.81
N TYR A 175 -0.40 13.34 14.07
CA TYR A 175 -0.65 14.77 13.79
C TYR A 175 -0.86 15.02 12.29
N ASN A 176 -0.01 14.44 11.45
CA ASN A 176 -0.13 14.56 10.00
C ASN A 176 -1.45 13.97 9.48
N LEU A 177 -1.95 12.89 10.09
CA LEU A 177 -3.24 12.31 9.75
C LEU A 177 -4.40 13.27 10.04
N VAL A 178 -4.39 13.94 11.19
CA VAL A 178 -5.39 14.95 11.53
C VAL A 178 -5.33 16.14 10.57
N ILE A 179 -4.14 16.68 10.35
CA ILE A 179 -3.91 17.84 9.46
C ILE A 179 -4.35 17.51 8.02
N SER A 180 -3.95 16.36 7.50
CA SER A 180 -4.30 15.93 6.13
C SER A 180 -5.80 15.66 5.99
N SER A 181 -6.46 15.13 7.02
CA SER A 181 -7.90 14.89 7.02
C SER A 181 -8.67 16.21 6.93
N VAL A 182 -8.26 17.22 7.71
CA VAL A 182 -8.86 18.57 7.65
C VAL A 182 -8.56 19.23 6.29
N SER A 183 -7.33 19.14 5.81
CA SER A 183 -6.94 19.71 4.51
C SER A 183 -7.73 19.08 3.35
N ASN A 184 -7.90 17.75 3.37
CA ASN A 184 -8.69 17.06 2.37
C ASN A 184 -10.16 17.51 2.39
N PHE A 185 -10.72 17.72 3.58
CA PHE A 185 -12.09 18.20 3.71
C PHE A 185 -12.25 19.61 3.14
N VAL A 186 -11.30 20.52 3.43
CA VAL A 186 -11.29 21.90 2.89
C VAL A 186 -11.09 21.91 1.36
N ASN A 187 -10.29 21.00 0.80
CA ASN A 187 -10.04 20.94 -0.64
C ASN A 187 -11.19 20.34 -1.46
N ILE A 188 -12.23 19.78 -0.82
CA ILE A 188 -13.43 19.26 -1.49
C ILE A 188 -14.45 20.40 -1.75
N ILE A 189 -14.35 21.50 -1.01
CA ILE A 189 -15.20 22.70 -1.13
C ILE A 189 -14.62 23.65 -2.17
#